data_735588bc243272faa0a48f866470c936
#
_entry.id   735588bc243272faa0a48f866470c936
#
_cell.length_a   1.000
_cell.length_b   1.000
_cell.length_c   1.000
_cell.angle_alpha   90.00
_cell.angle_beta   90.00
_cell.angle_gamma   90.00
#
_symmetry.space_group_name_H-M   'P 1'
#
loop_
_entity.id
_entity.type
_entity.pdbx_description
1 polymer ?
#
loop_
_entity_poly.entity_id
_entity_poly.type
_entity_poly.pdbx_seq_one_letter_code
_entity_poly.pdbx_strand_id
1 'polypeptide(L)'
;VTGAGQFYWGEGVLEADPLFSDENFHLHQYSSSVDGGQPWSTDAHMPFGLGGVRADMGVYGGPGNLYWGGMALPNGAASLLSVTDSPQDQGNEVGLVFSSSFFDNSELINNVTHYAFWRHFDPTGSSILSVDEGNWELIGEMPSLSLENYAYQAATLGNTNAFGDFSSCYFVAAHTAADDTYWISNVACGEAVDNLAPED
;
A
#
# COMPACT_ATOMS: atom_id res chain seq x y z
N VAL A 1 -47.31 22.07 14.54
CA VAL A 1 -46.32 22.84 13.76
C VAL A 1 -45.70 21.90 12.77
N THR A 2 -46.21 21.85 11.55
CA THR A 2 -45.66 21.10 10.43
C THR A 2 -44.68 22.01 9.73
N GLY A 3 -43.41 21.97 10.13
CA GLY A 3 -42.31 22.53 9.35
C GLY A 3 -41.97 21.56 8.22
N ALA A 4 -42.43 21.83 7.01
CA ALA A 4 -41.85 21.18 5.83
C ALA A 4 -40.42 21.69 5.72
N GLY A 5 -39.47 20.88 6.16
CA GLY A 5 -38.05 21.13 5.91
C GLY A 5 -37.79 21.11 4.41
N GLN A 6 -37.29 22.19 3.90
CA GLN A 6 -36.86 22.25 2.51
C GLN A 6 -35.46 21.63 2.43
N PHE A 7 -35.32 20.50 1.72
CA PHE A 7 -34.02 19.92 1.44
C PHE A 7 -33.33 20.75 0.33
N TYR A 8 -32.16 21.26 0.64
CA TYR A 8 -31.30 21.90 -0.37
C TYR A 8 -30.27 20.86 -0.83
N TRP A 9 -30.40 20.49 -2.07
CA TRP A 9 -29.39 19.68 -2.76
C TRP A 9 -28.22 20.60 -3.11
N GLY A 10 -27.11 20.45 -2.40
CA GLY A 10 -25.87 21.16 -2.70
C GLY A 10 -24.96 20.39 -3.66
N GLU A 11 -23.92 21.03 -4.15
CA GLU A 11 -22.85 20.33 -4.86
C GLU A 11 -22.25 19.24 -3.96
N GLY A 12 -22.03 18.04 -4.52
CA GLY A 12 -21.48 16.90 -3.79
C GLY A 12 -22.54 15.98 -3.17
N VAL A 13 -23.83 16.20 -3.40
CA VAL A 13 -24.87 15.23 -3.04
C VAL A 13 -24.93 14.13 -4.07
N LEU A 14 -24.76 12.89 -3.63
CA LEU A 14 -24.85 11.71 -4.48
C LEU A 14 -26.21 11.02 -4.25
N GLU A 15 -27.02 10.94 -5.29
CA GLU A 15 -28.27 10.17 -5.30
C GLU A 15 -28.00 8.75 -5.81
N ALA A 16 -27.39 7.92 -4.98
CA ALA A 16 -27.13 6.53 -5.29
C ALA A 16 -27.20 5.66 -4.03
N ASP A 17 -27.44 4.36 -4.23
CA ASP A 17 -27.33 3.39 -3.16
C ASP A 17 -25.86 3.36 -2.68
N PRO A 18 -25.57 3.62 -1.40
CA PRO A 18 -24.23 3.56 -0.87
C PRO A 18 -23.63 2.16 -0.86
N LEU A 19 -24.42 1.13 -1.13
CA LEU A 19 -23.98 -0.28 -1.16
C LEU A 19 -23.18 -0.64 0.09
N PHE A 20 -23.82 -0.64 1.25
CA PHE A 20 -23.18 -1.09 2.48
C PHE A 20 -22.91 -2.61 2.43
N SER A 21 -21.73 -3.01 2.85
CA SER A 21 -21.28 -4.40 2.90
C SER A 21 -21.68 -5.11 4.19
N ASP A 22 -21.98 -4.35 5.26
CA ASP A 22 -22.37 -4.89 6.56
C ASP A 22 -23.25 -3.93 7.38
N GLU A 23 -23.65 -4.39 8.58
CA GLU A 23 -24.47 -3.64 9.52
C GLU A 23 -23.77 -2.44 10.19
N ASN A 24 -22.44 -2.33 10.02
CA ASN A 24 -21.62 -1.24 10.56
C ASN A 24 -21.44 -0.11 9.55
N PHE A 25 -22.16 -0.15 8.42
CA PHE A 25 -22.12 0.86 7.36
C PHE A 25 -20.79 0.95 6.61
N HIS A 26 -20.02 -0.14 6.54
CA HIS A 26 -18.87 -0.20 5.66
C HIS A 26 -19.34 -0.21 4.20
N LEU A 27 -18.67 0.57 3.35
CA LEU A 27 -18.99 0.60 1.93
C LEU A 27 -18.53 -0.69 1.25
N HIS A 28 -19.28 -1.12 0.26
CA HIS A 28 -18.81 -2.14 -0.67
C HIS A 28 -17.86 -1.50 -1.70
N GLN A 29 -16.85 -2.23 -2.16
CA GLN A 29 -15.85 -1.73 -3.12
C GLN A 29 -16.42 -1.16 -4.43
N TYR A 30 -17.64 -1.54 -4.81
CA TYR A 30 -18.34 -1.00 -5.99
C TYR A 30 -19.32 0.12 -5.63
N SER A 31 -19.27 0.63 -4.40
CA SER A 31 -20.09 1.75 -4.00
C SER A 31 -19.68 3.01 -4.77
N SER A 32 -20.64 3.76 -5.26
CA SER A 32 -20.41 5.09 -5.83
C SER A 32 -19.99 6.13 -4.79
N SER A 33 -20.05 5.77 -3.50
CA SER A 33 -19.55 6.59 -2.39
C SER A 33 -18.05 6.46 -2.17
N VAL A 34 -17.41 5.42 -2.76
CA VAL A 34 -15.95 5.28 -2.78
C VAL A 34 -15.38 6.39 -3.66
N ASP A 35 -14.34 7.07 -3.17
CA ASP A 35 -13.75 8.27 -3.81
C ASP A 35 -14.78 9.38 -4.12
N GLY A 36 -15.97 9.31 -3.49
CA GLY A 36 -17.07 10.22 -3.72
C GLY A 36 -17.02 11.50 -2.89
N GLY A 37 -16.10 11.61 -1.93
CA GLY A 37 -15.99 12.73 -1.00
C GLY A 37 -15.55 14.04 -1.66
N GLN A 38 -15.23 15.04 -0.87
CA GLN A 38 -14.78 16.33 -1.38
C GLN A 38 -13.44 16.19 -2.10
N PRO A 39 -13.25 16.83 -3.28
CA PRO A 39 -12.04 16.67 -4.09
C PRO A 39 -10.71 17.02 -3.40
N TRP A 40 -10.76 17.85 -2.36
CA TRP A 40 -9.59 18.26 -1.57
C TRP A 40 -9.46 17.53 -0.25
N SER A 41 -10.37 16.61 0.06
CA SER A 41 -10.29 15.74 1.23
C SER A 41 -9.66 14.41 0.81
N THR A 42 -8.73 13.93 1.62
CA THR A 42 -8.01 12.69 1.36
C THR A 42 -8.19 11.72 2.52
N ASP A 43 -8.20 10.44 2.22
CA ASP A 43 -8.10 9.32 3.14
C ASP A 43 -6.81 8.51 2.95
N ALA A 44 -5.81 9.14 2.32
CA ALA A 44 -4.49 8.55 2.10
C ALA A 44 -3.71 8.22 3.40
N HIS A 45 -4.33 8.41 4.57
CA HIS A 45 -3.76 8.02 5.86
C HIS A 45 -4.04 6.54 6.15
N MET A 46 -3.10 5.88 6.78
CA MET A 46 -3.24 4.47 7.18
C MET A 46 -4.25 4.30 8.33
N PRO A 47 -5.20 3.36 8.22
CA PRO A 47 -5.55 2.60 7.03
C PRO A 47 -6.22 3.46 5.97
N PHE A 48 -5.90 3.20 4.71
CA PHE A 48 -6.54 3.90 3.59
C PHE A 48 -8.04 3.61 3.55
N GLY A 49 -8.81 4.56 3.00
CA GLY A 49 -10.16 4.32 2.54
C GLY A 49 -10.20 3.32 1.38
N LEU A 50 -11.38 3.04 0.88
CA LEU A 50 -11.53 2.26 -0.34
C LEU A 50 -11.14 3.10 -1.56
N GLY A 51 -10.65 2.44 -2.60
CA GLY A 51 -10.34 3.11 -3.86
C GLY A 51 -9.01 3.86 -3.84
N GLY A 52 -9.02 5.14 -4.20
CA GLY A 52 -7.86 6.00 -4.31
C GLY A 52 -7.60 6.86 -3.06
N VAL A 53 -6.85 7.92 -3.22
CA VAL A 53 -6.49 8.84 -2.11
C VAL A 53 -7.57 9.89 -1.81
N ARG A 54 -8.61 9.98 -2.64
CA ARG A 54 -9.74 10.87 -2.40
C ARG A 54 -10.66 10.26 -1.35
N ALA A 55 -11.07 11.06 -0.37
CA ALA A 55 -11.93 10.59 0.71
C ALA A 55 -13.22 9.94 0.22
N ASP A 56 -13.60 8.83 0.86
CA ASP A 56 -14.91 8.20 0.68
C ASP A 56 -16.02 9.03 1.30
N MET A 57 -17.23 8.90 0.79
CA MET A 57 -18.43 9.44 1.44
C MET A 57 -18.91 8.43 2.48
N GLY A 58 -19.03 8.86 3.74
CA GLY A 58 -19.57 8.01 4.80
C GLY A 58 -18.79 8.09 6.11
N VAL A 59 -19.11 7.18 7.03
CA VAL A 59 -18.58 7.19 8.40
C VAL A 59 -17.07 6.92 8.42
N TYR A 60 -16.57 6.16 7.46
CA TYR A 60 -15.18 5.71 7.40
C TYR A 60 -14.35 6.44 6.34
N GLY A 61 -14.90 7.45 5.69
CA GLY A 61 -14.17 8.28 4.76
C GLY A 61 -13.45 9.45 5.43
N GLY A 62 -12.39 9.92 4.78
CA GLY A 62 -11.65 11.11 5.17
C GLY A 62 -10.54 10.90 6.20
N PRO A 63 -9.82 11.99 6.53
CA PRO A 63 -8.58 11.93 7.34
C PRO A 63 -8.79 11.53 8.80
N GLY A 64 -10.03 11.41 9.25
CA GLY A 64 -10.39 10.94 10.60
C GLY A 64 -10.68 9.44 10.67
N ASN A 65 -10.60 8.73 9.56
CA ASN A 65 -10.84 7.29 9.53
C ASN A 65 -9.65 6.54 10.12
N LEU A 66 -9.70 6.28 11.41
CA LEU A 66 -8.64 5.60 12.14
C LEU A 66 -8.81 4.08 12.19
N TYR A 67 -9.91 3.52 11.66
CA TYR A 67 -10.17 2.10 11.88
C TYR A 67 -11.19 1.47 10.93
N TRP A 68 -10.72 0.65 10.03
CA TRP A 68 -11.52 -0.39 9.38
C TRP A 68 -11.45 -1.65 10.24
N GLY A 69 -12.37 -1.74 11.21
CA GLY A 69 -12.40 -2.88 12.12
C GLY A 69 -12.70 -4.19 11.40
N GLY A 70 -11.67 -4.89 10.97
CA GLY A 70 -11.71 -6.33 10.79
C GLY A 70 -12.32 -6.89 9.52
N MET A 71 -12.71 -6.10 8.51
CA MET A 71 -12.94 -6.69 7.19
C MET A 71 -11.64 -6.68 6.40
N ALA A 72 -11.20 -7.90 6.05
CA ALA A 72 -10.28 -8.04 4.92
C ALA A 72 -11.06 -7.62 3.66
N LEU A 73 -11.05 -6.33 3.36
CA LEU A 73 -11.37 -5.89 2.01
C LEU A 73 -10.46 -6.66 1.06
N PRO A 74 -10.91 -6.95 -0.17
CA PRO A 74 -9.96 -7.29 -1.20
C PRO A 74 -8.98 -6.12 -1.25
N ASN A 75 -7.87 -6.32 -0.60
CA ASN A 75 -6.90 -5.30 -0.33
C ASN A 75 -6.29 -4.97 -1.69
N GLY A 76 -6.50 -3.76 -2.17
CA GLY A 76 -5.78 -3.28 -3.34
C GLY A 76 -4.26 -3.30 -3.11
N ALA A 77 -3.83 -3.39 -1.85
CA ALA A 77 -2.44 -3.53 -1.49
C ALA A 77 -1.87 -4.91 -1.87
N ALA A 78 -0.67 -4.92 -2.41
CA ALA A 78 0.18 -6.10 -2.42
C ALA A 78 0.51 -6.50 -0.97
N SER A 79 0.92 -7.73 -0.73
CA SER A 79 1.43 -8.16 0.58
C SER A 79 2.89 -8.56 0.45
N LEU A 80 3.79 -7.84 1.13
CA LEU A 80 5.20 -8.20 1.19
C LEU A 80 5.37 -9.40 2.12
N LEU A 81 5.69 -10.55 1.53
CA LEU A 81 5.71 -11.86 2.19
C LEU A 81 7.04 -12.16 2.84
N SER A 82 8.15 -11.78 2.18
CA SER A 82 9.50 -11.99 2.71
C SER A 82 10.49 -10.97 2.17
N VAL A 83 11.49 -10.69 2.99
CA VAL A 83 12.73 -9.99 2.65
C VAL A 83 13.87 -10.91 3.07
N THR A 84 14.60 -11.47 2.13
CA THR A 84 15.61 -12.49 2.39
C THR A 84 16.91 -12.16 1.71
N ASP A 85 18.02 -12.56 2.31
CA ASP A 85 19.33 -12.46 1.73
C ASP A 85 19.44 -13.12 0.35
N SER A 86 20.20 -12.51 -0.55
CA SER A 86 20.49 -13.07 -1.86
C SER A 86 21.62 -14.10 -1.72
N PRO A 87 21.39 -15.37 -2.10
CA PRO A 87 22.40 -16.40 -1.93
C PRO A 87 23.58 -16.20 -2.89
N GLN A 88 24.81 -16.45 -2.40
CA GLN A 88 26.05 -16.41 -3.16
C GLN A 88 26.37 -15.02 -3.77
N ASP A 89 26.11 -13.98 -3.01
CA ASP A 89 26.46 -12.62 -3.36
C ASP A 89 27.49 -12.01 -2.37
N GLN A 90 27.92 -10.77 -2.67
CA GLN A 90 28.80 -9.99 -1.80
C GLN A 90 28.02 -9.14 -0.77
N GLY A 91 26.73 -9.46 -0.55
CA GLY A 91 25.81 -8.61 0.19
C GLY A 91 25.34 -7.42 -0.64
N ASN A 92 24.74 -6.44 0.02
CA ASN A 92 24.14 -5.22 -0.54
C ASN A 92 22.80 -5.44 -1.28
N GLU A 93 22.30 -6.65 -1.35
CA GLU A 93 21.02 -6.97 -1.98
C GLU A 93 20.20 -7.97 -1.18
N VAL A 94 18.89 -7.83 -1.27
CA VAL A 94 17.91 -8.77 -0.71
C VAL A 94 16.85 -9.09 -1.74
N GLY A 95 16.32 -10.30 -1.70
CA GLY A 95 15.15 -10.71 -2.47
C GLY A 95 13.86 -10.33 -1.74
N LEU A 96 13.03 -9.53 -2.38
CA LEU A 96 11.65 -9.25 -1.97
C LEU A 96 10.73 -10.24 -2.66
N VAL A 97 9.85 -10.91 -1.90
CA VAL A 97 8.76 -11.72 -2.45
C VAL A 97 7.45 -11.14 -1.95
N PHE A 98 6.51 -10.88 -2.86
CA PHE A 98 5.21 -10.32 -2.51
C PHE A 98 4.08 -10.96 -3.31
N SER A 99 2.88 -11.03 -2.70
CA SER A 99 1.66 -11.38 -3.42
C SER A 99 1.15 -10.16 -4.17
N SER A 100 0.51 -10.40 -5.30
CA SER A 100 -0.09 -9.32 -6.09
C SER A 100 -1.20 -8.58 -5.34
N SER A 101 -1.46 -7.37 -5.81
CA SER A 101 -2.70 -6.65 -5.52
C SER A 101 -3.91 -7.44 -6.07
N PHE A 102 -5.05 -7.34 -5.38
CA PHE A 102 -6.32 -7.82 -5.94
C PHE A 102 -6.64 -7.19 -7.32
N PHE A 103 -6.21 -5.94 -7.53
CA PHE A 103 -6.43 -5.21 -8.78
C PHE A 103 -5.35 -5.46 -9.84
N ASP A 104 -4.42 -6.37 -9.59
CA ASP A 104 -3.48 -6.86 -10.62
C ASP A 104 -4.19 -7.85 -11.56
N ASN A 105 -5.22 -7.33 -12.20
CA ASN A 105 -6.03 -8.06 -13.17
C ASN A 105 -6.45 -7.10 -14.28
N SER A 106 -5.98 -7.32 -15.48
CA SER A 106 -6.22 -6.46 -16.65
C SER A 106 -7.69 -6.35 -17.06
N GLU A 107 -8.57 -7.20 -16.52
CA GLU A 107 -10.01 -7.14 -16.78
C GLU A 107 -10.73 -6.11 -15.90
N LEU A 108 -10.08 -5.60 -14.85
CA LEU A 108 -10.64 -4.61 -13.94
C LEU A 108 -10.42 -3.19 -14.47
N ILE A 109 -11.40 -2.30 -14.20
CA ILE A 109 -11.38 -0.91 -14.69
C ILE A 109 -10.23 -0.11 -14.06
N ASN A 110 -9.94 -0.35 -12.77
CA ASN A 110 -8.85 0.31 -12.04
C ASN A 110 -7.72 -0.68 -11.76
N ASN A 111 -7.26 -1.35 -12.81
CA ASN A 111 -6.21 -2.33 -12.65
C ASN A 111 -4.86 -1.69 -12.31
N VAL A 112 -4.08 -2.43 -11.53
CA VAL A 112 -2.67 -2.10 -11.26
C VAL A 112 -1.88 -2.19 -12.55
N THR A 113 -1.10 -1.18 -12.84
CA THR A 113 -0.22 -1.10 -14.02
C THR A 113 1.22 -1.43 -13.69
N HIS A 114 1.66 -1.09 -12.49
CA HIS A 114 3.03 -1.33 -12.04
C HIS A 114 3.12 -1.35 -10.51
N TYR A 115 4.22 -1.91 -10.02
CA TYR A 115 4.61 -1.92 -8.62
C TYR A 115 5.85 -1.06 -8.45
N ALA A 116 5.84 -0.17 -7.44
CA ALA A 116 6.98 0.65 -7.04
C ALA A 116 7.54 0.13 -5.71
N PHE A 117 8.86 0.03 -5.61
CA PHE A 117 9.56 -0.49 -4.43
C PHE A 117 10.20 0.65 -3.68
N TRP A 118 9.91 0.73 -2.40
CA TRP A 118 10.38 1.77 -1.50
C TRP A 118 11.22 1.16 -0.40
N ARG A 119 12.37 1.76 -0.14
CA ARG A 119 13.28 1.39 0.93
C ARG A 119 13.30 2.46 2.00
N HIS A 120 13.31 2.06 3.27
CA HIS A 120 13.52 2.98 4.37
C HIS A 120 14.96 3.50 4.33
N PHE A 121 15.09 4.83 4.31
CA PHE A 121 16.39 5.49 4.33
C PHE A 121 16.83 5.74 5.78
N ASP A 122 17.47 4.73 6.36
CA ASP A 122 18.13 4.81 7.67
C ASP A 122 19.53 4.20 7.60
N PRO A 123 20.58 5.03 7.70
CA PRO A 123 21.97 4.56 7.67
C PRO A 123 22.37 3.76 8.92
N THR A 124 21.54 3.71 9.94
CA THR A 124 21.80 2.94 11.18
C THR A 124 21.28 1.51 11.10
N GLY A 125 20.46 1.19 10.10
CA GLY A 125 19.89 -0.15 9.92
C GLY A 125 18.83 -0.52 10.94
N SER A 126 18.08 0.47 11.44
CA SER A 126 16.99 0.23 12.39
C SER A 126 15.75 -0.34 11.69
N SER A 127 15.13 -1.35 12.28
CA SER A 127 13.85 -1.89 11.80
C SER A 127 12.70 -0.97 12.18
N ILE A 128 11.76 -0.79 11.24
CA ILE A 128 10.51 -0.07 11.46
C ILE A 128 9.32 -0.94 11.02
N LEU A 129 8.15 -0.67 11.56
CA LEU A 129 6.94 -1.46 11.31
C LEU A 129 5.84 -0.69 10.56
N SER A 130 6.02 0.61 10.36
CA SER A 130 5.01 1.48 9.74
C SER A 130 5.64 2.42 8.71
N VAL A 131 4.93 2.69 7.63
CA VAL A 131 5.33 3.66 6.59
C VAL A 131 5.42 5.08 7.17
N ASP A 132 4.62 5.41 8.18
CA ASP A 132 4.61 6.73 8.81
C ASP A 132 5.83 7.02 9.69
N GLU A 133 6.61 5.98 10.03
CA GLU A 133 7.74 6.10 10.95
C GLU A 133 9.06 6.51 10.29
N GLY A 134 9.11 6.61 8.94
CA GLY A 134 10.38 6.75 8.29
C GLY A 134 10.45 7.66 7.07
N ASN A 135 11.68 7.90 6.65
CA ASN A 135 11.97 8.47 5.36
C ASN A 135 12.13 7.36 4.34
N TRP A 136 11.42 7.45 3.23
CA TRP A 136 11.41 6.43 2.20
C TRP A 136 11.98 6.96 0.90
N GLU A 137 12.71 6.11 0.21
CA GLU A 137 13.23 6.38 -1.12
C GLU A 137 12.74 5.33 -2.12
N LEU A 138 12.36 5.76 -3.31
CA LEU A 138 12.02 4.90 -4.42
C LEU A 138 13.28 4.24 -4.95
N ILE A 139 13.31 2.90 -4.98
CA ILE A 139 14.48 2.13 -5.44
C ILE A 139 14.25 1.41 -6.77
N GLY A 140 13.01 1.36 -7.25
CA GLY A 140 12.71 0.79 -8.55
C GLY A 140 11.23 0.53 -8.78
N GLU A 141 10.92 0.10 -9.99
CA GLU A 141 9.57 -0.19 -10.43
C GLU A 141 9.57 -1.42 -11.33
N MET A 142 8.45 -2.15 -11.37
CA MET A 142 8.22 -3.23 -12.31
C MET A 142 6.77 -3.24 -12.80
N PRO A 143 6.51 -3.65 -14.06
CA PRO A 143 5.14 -3.73 -14.56
C PRO A 143 4.34 -4.82 -13.85
N SER A 144 3.05 -4.61 -13.72
CA SER A 144 2.08 -5.65 -13.40
C SER A 144 2.00 -6.66 -14.55
N LEU A 145 1.97 -7.94 -14.21
CA LEU A 145 1.95 -9.05 -15.18
C LEU A 145 0.81 -10.04 -14.90
N SER A 146 -0.13 -9.68 -14.05
CA SER A 146 -1.25 -10.54 -13.60
C SER A 146 -0.76 -11.88 -13.02
N LEU A 147 0.32 -11.87 -12.26
CA LEU A 147 0.86 -13.04 -11.55
C LEU A 147 0.33 -13.06 -10.12
N GLU A 148 0.25 -14.25 -9.52
CA GLU A 148 -0.14 -14.41 -8.12
C GLU A 148 0.94 -13.87 -7.17
N ASN A 149 2.20 -14.11 -7.49
CA ASN A 149 3.34 -13.66 -6.70
C ASN A 149 4.44 -13.10 -7.61
N TYR A 150 5.19 -12.17 -7.06
CA TYR A 150 6.31 -11.49 -7.69
C TYR A 150 7.55 -11.59 -6.84
N ALA A 151 8.70 -11.43 -7.49
CA ALA A 151 9.98 -11.25 -6.82
C ALA A 151 10.72 -10.05 -7.41
N TYR A 152 11.41 -9.31 -6.54
CA TYR A 152 12.23 -8.16 -6.92
C TYR A 152 13.53 -8.18 -6.13
N GLN A 153 14.67 -7.88 -6.78
CA GLN A 153 15.95 -7.75 -6.12
C GLN A 153 16.17 -6.29 -5.72
N ALA A 154 16.29 -6.06 -4.42
CA ALA A 154 16.36 -4.74 -3.83
C ALA A 154 17.73 -4.48 -3.23
N ALA A 155 18.32 -3.33 -3.54
CA ALA A 155 19.55 -2.90 -2.89
C ALA A 155 19.32 -2.54 -1.43
N THR A 156 20.29 -2.87 -0.54
CA THR A 156 20.34 -2.44 0.86
C THR A 156 21.24 -1.22 1.03
N LEU A 157 21.19 -0.57 2.20
CA LEU A 157 22.11 0.53 2.56
C LEU A 157 23.39 0.01 3.23
N GLY A 158 23.38 -1.23 3.69
CA GLY A 158 24.50 -1.86 4.35
C GLY A 158 24.25 -3.34 4.55
N ASN A 159 25.26 -4.03 5.07
CA ASN A 159 25.26 -5.48 5.28
C ASN A 159 25.38 -5.81 6.76
N THR A 160 24.70 -6.85 7.17
CA THR A 160 24.99 -7.54 8.43
C THR A 160 26.37 -8.21 8.35
N ASN A 161 27.20 -8.01 9.36
CA ASN A 161 28.55 -8.55 9.44
C ASN A 161 28.93 -8.88 10.88
N ALA A 162 30.18 -9.31 11.08
CA ALA A 162 30.69 -9.68 12.40
C ALA A 162 30.70 -8.52 13.46
N PHE A 163 30.49 -7.29 13.03
CA PHE A 163 30.50 -6.12 13.91
C PHE A 163 29.10 -5.62 14.27
N GLY A 164 28.06 -6.11 13.59
CA GLY A 164 26.67 -5.76 13.87
C GLY A 164 25.70 -6.17 12.77
N ASP A 165 24.44 -6.23 13.17
CA ASP A 165 23.33 -6.51 12.27
C ASP A 165 22.90 -5.22 11.58
N PHE A 166 22.57 -5.31 10.29
CA PHE A 166 22.05 -4.21 9.51
C PHE A 166 20.78 -4.63 8.80
N SER A 167 19.66 -4.14 9.28
CA SER A 167 18.33 -4.43 8.71
C SER A 167 17.88 -3.34 7.75
N SER A 168 17.42 -3.72 6.57
CA SER A 168 16.79 -2.83 5.60
C SER A 168 15.31 -3.13 5.50
N CYS A 169 14.47 -2.09 5.53
CA CYS A 169 13.02 -2.23 5.50
C CYS A 169 12.45 -1.72 4.20
N TYR A 170 11.38 -2.37 3.74
CA TYR A 170 10.77 -2.11 2.43
C TYR A 170 9.26 -2.13 2.52
N PHE A 171 8.64 -1.46 1.57
CA PHE A 171 7.25 -1.69 1.19
C PHE A 171 7.09 -1.65 -0.33
N VAL A 172 5.96 -2.15 -0.81
CA VAL A 172 5.58 -2.17 -2.22
C VAL A 172 4.32 -1.33 -2.41
N ALA A 173 4.35 -0.41 -3.36
CA ALA A 173 3.17 0.35 -3.76
C ALA A 173 2.64 -0.19 -5.10
N ALA A 174 1.36 -0.55 -5.14
CA ALA A 174 0.65 -0.98 -6.34
C ALA A 174 -0.03 0.23 -6.97
N HIS A 175 0.42 0.67 -8.14
CA HIS A 175 -0.06 1.86 -8.83
C HIS A 175 -1.01 1.50 -9.97
N THR A 176 -2.03 2.33 -10.17
CA THR A 176 -2.89 2.28 -11.35
C THR A 176 -2.38 3.24 -12.44
N ALA A 177 -3.16 3.38 -13.52
CA ALA A 177 -2.89 4.40 -14.53
C ALA A 177 -3.20 5.84 -14.06
N ALA A 178 -3.92 5.99 -12.95
CA ALA A 178 -4.19 7.29 -12.33
C ALA A 178 -3.13 7.57 -11.27
N ASP A 179 -2.47 8.72 -11.35
CA ASP A 179 -1.34 9.09 -10.48
C ASP A 179 -1.72 9.18 -9.00
N ASP A 180 -2.99 9.41 -8.69
CA ASP A 180 -3.55 9.56 -7.35
C ASP A 180 -4.14 8.25 -6.77
N THR A 181 -4.08 7.17 -7.53
CA THR A 181 -4.66 5.88 -7.13
C THR A 181 -3.59 4.81 -7.00
N TYR A 182 -3.26 4.48 -5.75
CA TYR A 182 -2.28 3.45 -5.42
C TYR A 182 -2.56 2.83 -4.04
N TRP A 183 -2.01 1.66 -3.77
CA TRP A 183 -2.11 0.95 -2.49
C TRP A 183 -0.73 0.55 -1.99
N ILE A 184 -0.51 0.70 -0.70
CA ILE A 184 0.77 0.39 -0.04
C ILE A 184 0.66 -0.93 0.72
N SER A 185 1.67 -1.79 0.58
CA SER A 185 1.78 -3.05 1.32
C SER A 185 2.11 -2.83 2.79
N ASN A 186 2.12 -3.92 3.56
CA ASN A 186 2.82 -3.95 4.83
C ASN A 186 4.32 -3.65 4.65
N VAL A 187 4.94 -3.14 5.71
CA VAL A 187 6.41 -3.04 5.83
C VAL A 187 6.97 -4.40 6.24
N ALA A 188 8.07 -4.80 5.64
CA ALA A 188 8.88 -5.92 6.08
C ALA A 188 10.37 -5.59 5.97
N CYS A 189 11.15 -6.16 6.86
CA CYS A 189 12.59 -5.90 6.96
C CYS A 189 13.38 -7.20 6.80
N GLY A 190 14.61 -7.08 6.31
CA GLY A 190 15.55 -8.17 6.16
C GLY A 190 16.98 -7.67 6.12
N GLU A 191 17.90 -8.60 6.15
CA GLU A 191 19.34 -8.35 6.23
C GLU A 191 20.02 -8.92 4.99
N ALA A 192 21.02 -8.21 4.48
CA ALA A 192 21.93 -8.72 3.47
C ALA A 192 23.23 -9.16 4.13
N VAL A 193 23.74 -10.29 3.72
CA VAL A 193 24.98 -10.89 4.25
C VAL A 193 25.93 -11.18 3.10
N ASP A 194 27.20 -10.75 3.22
CA ASP A 194 28.25 -11.21 2.30
C ASP A 194 28.53 -12.70 2.57
N ASN A 195 28.09 -13.53 1.65
CA ASN A 195 28.21 -14.99 1.76
C ASN A 195 29.07 -15.60 0.63
N LEU A 196 29.78 -14.78 -0.16
CA LEU A 196 30.82 -15.21 -1.08
C LEU A 196 32.14 -15.43 -0.34
N ALA A 197 32.74 -16.59 -0.57
CA ALA A 197 34.11 -16.81 -0.13
C ALA A 197 35.07 -15.86 -0.86
N PRO A 198 36.09 -15.28 -0.19
CA PRO A 198 37.14 -14.51 -0.86
C PRO A 198 37.78 -15.35 -1.97
N GLU A 199 38.00 -14.74 -3.13
CA GLU A 199 38.82 -15.37 -4.20
C GLU A 199 40.28 -15.46 -3.74
N ASP A 200 40.89 -16.64 -3.84
CA ASP A 200 42.31 -16.90 -3.54
C ASP A 200 43.28 -16.24 -4.56
#